data_f1cf5342f14d47c3c8c237f79cd7c0b0
#
_entry.id   f1cf5342f14d47c3c8c237f79cd7c0b0
#
_cell.length_a   1.000
_cell.length_b   1.000
_cell.length_c   1.000
_cell.angle_alpha   90.00
_cell.angle_beta   90.00
_cell.angle_gamma   90.00
#
_symmetry.space_group_name_H-M   'P 1'
#
loop_
_entity.id
_entity.type
_entity.pdbx_description
1 polymer ?
#
loop_
_entity_poly.entity_id
_entity_poly.type
_entity_poly.pdbx_seq_one_letter_code
_entity_poly.pdbx_strand_id
1 'polypeptide(L)'
;MIFYFFYTFFMKLHQKSEISKKYSCATDYYENAKKSLASMLKIAPECIFDENGIMQRGVIIRHLVLPTLRKDSIKILEDVSINFDISKVKLSLMCQYTPDFCPTEFKEIKRRVTTFEYNSVVDKALALG
;
A
#
# COMPACT_ATOMS: atom_id res chain seq x y z
N MET A 1 6.60 -28.01 13.19
CA MET A 1 7.04 -26.91 12.28
C MET A 1 5.84 -25.97 12.08
N ILE A 2 5.89 -24.80 12.66
CA ILE A 2 4.80 -23.81 12.56
C ILE A 2 5.05 -23.02 11.28
N PHE A 3 4.25 -23.22 10.26
CA PHE A 3 4.28 -22.39 9.07
C PHE A 3 3.54 -21.09 9.36
N TYR A 4 4.28 -19.98 9.48
CA TYR A 4 3.72 -18.64 9.53
C TYR A 4 3.30 -18.25 8.11
N PHE A 5 2.00 -18.21 7.82
CA PHE A 5 1.46 -17.73 6.56
C PHE A 5 1.23 -16.22 6.64
N PHE A 6 2.27 -15.45 6.34
CA PHE A 6 2.15 -14.01 6.13
C PHE A 6 1.97 -13.73 4.64
N TYR A 7 0.88 -13.12 4.29
CA TYR A 7 0.74 -12.49 2.99
C TYR A 7 1.08 -11.01 3.12
N THR A 8 2.32 -10.66 2.78
CA THR A 8 2.73 -9.26 2.67
C THR A 8 2.54 -8.81 1.24
N PHE A 9 1.63 -7.89 1.04
CA PHE A 9 1.31 -7.36 -0.27
C PHE A 9 1.93 -5.97 -0.44
N PHE A 10 2.88 -5.84 -1.36
CA PHE A 10 3.47 -4.56 -1.72
C PHE A 10 2.60 -3.84 -2.74
N MET A 11 1.98 -2.75 -2.31
CA MET A 11 1.26 -1.87 -3.20
C MET A 11 2.13 -0.66 -3.58
N LYS A 12 2.93 -0.79 -4.63
CA LYS A 12 3.37 0.38 -5.42
C LYS A 12 2.19 0.79 -6.30
N LEU A 13 1.19 1.44 -5.73
CA LEU A 13 -0.04 1.67 -6.43
C LEU A 13 -0.17 3.10 -6.91
N HIS A 14 -0.54 3.15 -8.14
CA HIS A 14 -1.09 4.33 -8.79
C HIS A 14 -2.46 3.94 -9.33
N GLN A 15 -3.52 4.55 -8.81
CA GLN A 15 -4.88 4.29 -9.26
C GLN A 15 -5.09 4.71 -10.73
N LYS A 16 -4.39 5.78 -11.15
CA LYS A 16 -4.44 6.21 -12.54
C LYS A 16 -3.48 5.37 -13.39
N SER A 17 -4.01 4.77 -14.46
CA SER A 17 -3.23 4.00 -15.43
C SER A 17 -2.03 4.77 -15.99
N GLU A 18 -2.16 6.09 -16.20
CA GLU A 18 -1.08 6.96 -16.66
C GLU A 18 0.08 7.05 -15.67
N ILE A 19 -0.22 7.18 -14.36
CA ILE A 19 0.78 7.23 -13.31
C ILE A 19 1.44 5.85 -13.15
N SER A 20 0.65 4.79 -13.19
CA SER A 20 1.13 3.42 -13.13
C SER A 20 2.03 3.08 -14.31
N LYS A 21 1.65 3.50 -15.52
CA LYS A 21 2.48 3.36 -16.71
C LYS A 21 3.78 4.14 -16.59
N LYS A 22 3.71 5.38 -16.09
CA LYS A 22 4.87 6.27 -15.95
C LYS A 22 5.92 5.72 -14.97
N TYR A 23 5.49 5.27 -13.77
CA TYR A 23 6.42 4.92 -12.69
C TYR A 23 6.62 3.42 -12.46
N SER A 24 5.71 2.60 -12.94
CA SER A 24 5.74 1.13 -12.73
C SER A 24 5.74 0.32 -14.02
N CYS A 25 5.66 0.97 -15.18
CA CYS A 25 5.60 0.33 -16.50
C CYS A 25 4.48 -0.72 -16.66
N ALA A 26 3.41 -0.62 -15.86
CA ALA A 26 2.30 -1.58 -15.83
C ALA A 26 0.97 -0.85 -15.71
N THR A 27 0.19 -0.86 -16.79
CA THR A 27 -1.11 -0.17 -16.86
C THR A 27 -2.21 -0.85 -16.01
N ASP A 28 -2.16 -2.18 -15.91
CA ASP A 28 -3.19 -2.99 -15.25
C ASP A 28 -2.79 -3.44 -13.84
N TYR A 29 -1.72 -2.86 -13.30
CA TYR A 29 -1.15 -3.26 -12.02
C TYR A 29 -2.17 -3.16 -10.88
N TYR A 30 -2.94 -2.08 -10.83
CA TYR A 30 -3.90 -1.82 -9.75
C TYR A 30 -5.04 -2.85 -9.72
N GLU A 31 -5.63 -3.15 -10.88
CA GLU A 31 -6.72 -4.13 -10.96
C GLU A 31 -6.22 -5.55 -10.61
N ASN A 32 -5.04 -5.91 -11.07
CA ASN A 32 -4.43 -7.18 -10.71
C ASN A 32 -4.07 -7.25 -9.23
N ALA A 33 -3.64 -6.14 -8.64
CA ALA A 33 -3.38 -6.02 -7.22
C ALA A 33 -4.66 -6.24 -6.39
N LYS A 34 -5.79 -5.64 -6.77
CA LYS A 34 -7.09 -5.87 -6.11
C LYS A 34 -7.51 -7.34 -6.18
N LYS A 35 -7.36 -7.98 -7.32
CA LYS A 35 -7.65 -9.42 -7.47
C LYS A 35 -6.77 -10.28 -6.58
N SER A 36 -5.48 -9.95 -6.48
CA SER A 36 -4.54 -10.64 -5.61
C SER A 36 -4.90 -10.47 -4.14
N LEU A 37 -5.25 -9.24 -3.72
CA LEU A 37 -5.71 -8.95 -2.36
C LEU A 37 -6.98 -9.75 -2.02
N ALA A 38 -7.96 -9.79 -2.92
CA ALA A 38 -9.16 -10.59 -2.75
C ALA A 38 -8.86 -12.08 -2.58
N SER A 39 -7.91 -12.61 -3.35
CA SER A 39 -7.48 -14.01 -3.24
C SER A 39 -6.77 -14.29 -1.91
N MET A 40 -5.91 -13.39 -1.46
CA MET A 40 -5.21 -13.49 -0.18
C MET A 40 -6.20 -13.49 1.00
N LEU A 41 -7.23 -12.64 0.97
CA LEU A 41 -8.27 -12.58 2.00
C LEU A 41 -9.15 -13.83 2.04
N LYS A 42 -9.31 -14.55 0.93
CA LYS A 42 -9.97 -15.87 0.94
C LYS A 42 -9.16 -16.91 1.70
N ILE A 43 -7.83 -16.85 1.61
CA ILE A 43 -6.92 -17.80 2.25
C ILE A 43 -6.68 -17.44 3.72
N ALA A 44 -6.53 -16.14 4.02
CA ALA A 44 -6.28 -15.60 5.36
C ALA A 44 -7.27 -14.48 5.69
N PRO A 45 -8.53 -14.84 6.03
CA PRO A 45 -9.62 -13.87 6.20
C PRO A 45 -9.51 -13.04 7.48
N GLU A 46 -8.63 -13.41 8.40
CA GLU A 46 -8.47 -12.75 9.70
C GLU A 46 -6.99 -12.59 10.07
N CYS A 47 -6.70 -11.48 10.76
CA CYS A 47 -5.39 -11.25 11.35
C CYS A 47 -5.33 -11.91 12.73
N ILE A 48 -4.45 -12.90 12.88
CA ILE A 48 -4.24 -13.65 14.12
C ILE A 48 -2.89 -13.26 14.71
N PHE A 49 -2.89 -12.89 15.98
CA PHE A 49 -1.70 -12.49 16.73
C PHE A 49 -1.46 -13.47 17.88
N ASP A 50 -0.21 -13.69 18.24
CA ASP A 50 0.15 -14.44 19.44
C ASP A 50 0.06 -13.58 20.72
N GLU A 51 0.40 -14.17 21.86
CA GLU A 51 0.40 -13.53 23.17
C GLU A 51 1.38 -12.34 23.28
N ASN A 52 2.40 -12.30 22.41
CA ASN A 52 3.39 -11.22 22.33
C ASN A 52 3.00 -10.12 21.32
N GLY A 53 1.83 -10.23 20.69
CA GLY A 53 1.37 -9.30 19.66
C GLY A 53 2.03 -9.50 18.30
N ILE A 54 2.69 -10.65 18.08
CA ILE A 54 3.30 -10.99 16.81
C ILE A 54 2.25 -11.65 15.92
N MET A 55 2.10 -11.13 14.71
CA MET A 55 1.13 -11.64 13.75
C MET A 55 1.53 -13.04 13.28
N GLN A 56 0.62 -13.99 13.46
CA GLN A 56 0.80 -15.39 13.06
C GLN A 56 0.16 -15.69 11.71
N ARG A 57 -0.91 -14.98 11.38
CA ARG A 57 -1.65 -15.15 10.13
C ARG A 57 -2.37 -13.86 9.78
N GLY A 58 -2.52 -13.57 8.50
CA GLY A 58 -3.30 -12.45 8.02
C GLY A 58 -2.71 -11.78 6.79
N VAL A 59 -3.29 -10.66 6.39
CA VAL A 59 -2.89 -9.87 5.23
C VAL A 59 -2.39 -8.51 5.68
N ILE A 60 -1.18 -8.15 5.25
CA ILE A 60 -0.60 -6.82 5.45
C ILE A 60 -0.48 -6.13 4.10
N ILE A 61 -1.13 -4.99 3.96
CA ILE A 61 -0.96 -4.09 2.82
C ILE A 61 0.19 -3.14 3.14
N ARG A 62 1.24 -3.15 2.33
CA ARG A 62 2.34 -2.20 2.46
C ARG A 62 2.29 -1.20 1.32
N HIS A 63 2.12 0.07 1.64
CA HIS A 63 2.04 1.15 0.67
C HIS A 63 3.16 2.17 0.87
N LEU A 64 3.93 2.42 -0.18
CA LEU A 64 4.98 3.42 -0.21
C LEU A 64 4.41 4.75 -0.71
N VAL A 65 4.41 5.75 0.16
CA VAL A 65 4.03 7.11 -0.22
C VAL A 65 5.17 7.75 -1.02
N LEU A 66 4.84 8.23 -2.22
CA LEU A 66 5.80 8.91 -3.10
C LEU A 66 5.62 10.43 -3.02
N PRO A 67 6.72 11.20 -3.16
CA PRO A 67 6.64 12.65 -3.21
C PRO A 67 5.74 13.09 -4.36
N THR A 68 4.97 14.16 -4.15
CA THR A 68 3.97 14.73 -5.06
C THR A 68 2.71 13.88 -5.30
N LEU A 69 2.70 12.61 -4.91
CA LEU A 69 1.62 11.66 -5.20
C LEU A 69 0.72 11.34 -3.98
N ARG A 70 0.70 12.21 -2.95
CA ARG A 70 -0.15 11.99 -1.76
C ARG A 70 -1.64 11.84 -2.08
N LYS A 71 -2.14 12.57 -3.08
CA LYS A 71 -3.55 12.47 -3.50
C LYS A 71 -3.88 11.12 -4.13
N ASP A 72 -2.94 10.54 -4.84
CA ASP A 72 -3.08 9.20 -5.42
C ASP A 72 -3.08 8.14 -4.30
N SER A 73 -2.17 8.26 -3.33
CA SER A 73 -2.18 7.42 -2.14
C SER A 73 -3.50 7.47 -1.36
N ILE A 74 -4.06 8.67 -1.16
CA ILE A 74 -5.35 8.85 -0.50
C ILE A 74 -6.48 8.15 -1.25
N LYS A 75 -6.52 8.28 -2.58
CA LYS A 75 -7.52 7.58 -3.41
C LYS A 75 -7.42 6.06 -3.33
N ILE A 76 -6.20 5.54 -3.26
CA ILE A 76 -5.97 4.11 -3.07
C ILE A 76 -6.54 3.64 -1.74
N LEU A 77 -6.29 4.36 -0.66
CA LEU A 77 -6.85 4.02 0.66
C LEU A 77 -8.38 4.07 0.66
N GLU A 78 -8.97 5.08 0.02
CA GLU A 78 -10.43 5.19 -0.15
C GLU A 78 -10.99 3.98 -0.93
N ASP A 79 -10.38 3.65 -2.06
CA ASP A 79 -10.82 2.52 -2.89
C ASP A 79 -10.69 1.17 -2.17
N VAL A 80 -9.61 0.98 -1.43
CA VAL A 80 -9.43 -0.22 -0.60
C VAL A 80 -10.49 -0.30 0.49
N SER A 81 -10.80 0.82 1.16
CA SER A 81 -11.82 0.85 2.23
C SER A 81 -13.24 0.59 1.72
N ILE A 82 -13.52 0.93 0.47
CA ILE A 82 -14.83 0.68 -0.15
C ILE A 82 -14.97 -0.78 -0.61
N ASN A 83 -13.89 -1.35 -1.18
CA ASN A 83 -13.96 -2.65 -1.83
C ASN A 83 -13.62 -3.83 -0.90
N PHE A 84 -12.98 -3.57 0.25
CA PHE A 84 -12.53 -4.60 1.18
C PHE A 84 -12.91 -4.28 2.62
N ASP A 85 -13.09 -5.33 3.42
CA ASP A 85 -13.28 -5.19 4.86
C ASP A 85 -11.94 -4.85 5.53
N ILE A 86 -11.76 -3.59 5.88
CA ILE A 86 -10.53 -3.06 6.47
C ILE A 86 -10.20 -3.66 7.83
N SER A 87 -11.18 -4.23 8.55
CA SER A 87 -10.95 -4.93 9.82
C SER A 87 -10.11 -6.21 9.65
N LYS A 88 -10.07 -6.74 8.44
CA LYS A 88 -9.38 -8.00 8.09
C LYS A 88 -7.97 -7.81 7.56
N VAL A 89 -7.53 -6.57 7.40
CA VAL A 89 -6.19 -6.25 6.90
C VAL A 89 -5.44 -5.36 7.87
N LYS A 90 -4.11 -5.39 7.79
CA LYS A 90 -3.24 -4.40 8.42
C LYS A 90 -2.60 -3.55 7.35
N LEU A 91 -2.54 -2.25 7.59
CA LEU A 91 -1.91 -1.29 6.68
C LEU A 91 -0.56 -0.87 7.24
N SER A 92 0.47 -0.95 6.41
CA SER A 92 1.81 -0.42 6.69
C SER A 92 2.12 0.69 5.69
N LEU A 93 1.98 1.94 6.12
CA LEU A 93 2.38 3.09 5.32
C LEU A 93 3.87 3.34 5.47
N MET A 94 4.58 3.49 4.34
CA MET A 94 6.02 3.68 4.31
C MET A 94 6.38 5.04 3.74
N CYS A 95 7.33 5.73 4.39
CA CYS A 95 7.91 6.99 3.92
C CYS A 95 9.37 6.85 3.44
N GLN A 96 9.82 5.62 3.25
CA GLN A 96 11.24 5.27 3.00
C GLN A 96 11.69 5.46 1.55
N TYR A 97 10.95 6.23 0.76
CA TYR A 97 11.36 6.50 -0.61
C TYR A 97 12.68 7.28 -0.66
N THR A 98 13.67 6.75 -1.40
CA THR A 98 14.94 7.41 -1.69
C THR A 98 15.04 7.68 -3.18
N PRO A 99 15.40 8.92 -3.58
CA PRO A 99 15.47 9.31 -5.00
C PRO A 99 16.77 8.87 -5.71
N ASP A 100 17.68 8.20 -5.02
CA ASP A 100 19.04 7.92 -5.48
C ASP A 100 19.09 7.16 -6.81
N PHE A 101 18.11 6.28 -7.04
CA PHE A 101 17.99 5.50 -8.28
C PHE A 101 16.85 5.98 -9.19
N CYS A 102 16.33 7.19 -8.94
CA CYS A 102 15.28 7.75 -9.77
C CYS A 102 15.82 8.17 -11.14
N PRO A 103 15.17 7.73 -12.24
CA PRO A 103 15.54 8.21 -13.57
C PRO A 103 15.50 9.74 -13.68
N THR A 104 16.42 10.29 -14.46
CA THR A 104 16.60 11.76 -14.58
C THR A 104 15.38 12.48 -15.12
N GLU A 105 14.53 11.80 -15.87
CA GLU A 105 13.29 12.31 -16.46
C GLU A 105 12.17 12.59 -15.44
N PHE A 106 12.20 11.90 -14.27
CA PHE A 106 11.15 12.05 -13.24
C PHE A 106 11.57 13.08 -12.17
N LYS A 107 11.68 14.32 -12.56
CA LYS A 107 12.13 15.41 -11.67
C LYS A 107 11.26 15.60 -10.44
N GLU A 108 9.95 15.36 -10.56
CA GLU A 108 8.94 15.53 -9.51
C GLU A 108 9.13 14.58 -8.33
N ILE A 109 9.73 13.41 -8.56
CA ILE A 109 10.02 12.42 -7.51
C ILE A 109 11.51 12.35 -7.14
N LYS A 110 12.33 13.33 -7.58
CA LYS A 110 13.75 13.44 -7.23
C LYS A 110 14.02 14.02 -5.85
N ARG A 111 13.10 13.86 -4.93
CA ARG A 111 13.24 14.27 -3.54
C ARG A 111 12.59 13.24 -2.62
N ARG A 112 12.87 13.32 -1.35
CA ARG A 112 12.16 12.52 -0.36
C ARG A 112 10.73 13.05 -0.17
N VAL A 113 9.86 12.19 0.33
CA VAL A 113 8.52 12.56 0.78
C VAL A 113 8.65 13.57 1.94
N THR A 114 7.82 14.61 1.94
CA THR A 114 7.77 15.55 3.04
C THR A 114 6.91 15.01 4.18
N THR A 115 7.16 15.50 5.40
CA THR A 115 6.33 15.18 6.58
C THR A 115 4.85 15.50 6.32
N PHE A 116 4.56 16.62 5.68
CA PHE A 116 3.20 17.00 5.32
C PHE A 116 2.53 16.01 4.37
N GLU A 117 3.24 15.58 3.33
CA GLU A 117 2.70 14.60 2.37
C GLU A 117 2.40 13.25 3.05
N TYR A 118 3.33 12.78 3.87
CA TYR A 118 3.17 11.52 4.59
C TYR A 118 2.04 11.60 5.62
N ASN A 119 2.03 12.62 6.47
CA ASN A 119 1.02 12.79 7.51
C ASN A 119 -0.39 12.94 6.91
N SER A 120 -0.54 13.63 5.76
CA SER A 120 -1.82 13.72 5.06
C SER A 120 -2.39 12.33 4.70
N VAL A 121 -1.52 11.39 4.34
CA VAL A 121 -1.94 10.01 4.02
C VAL A 121 -2.24 9.23 5.29
N VAL A 122 -1.44 9.39 6.33
CA VAL A 122 -1.67 8.78 7.66
C VAL A 122 -3.00 9.24 8.25
N ASP A 123 -3.26 10.56 8.26
CA ASP A 123 -4.51 11.13 8.78
C ASP A 123 -5.73 10.56 8.02
N LYS A 124 -5.62 10.41 6.70
CA LYS A 124 -6.67 9.79 5.91
C LYS A 124 -6.86 8.31 6.26
N ALA A 125 -5.79 7.56 6.43
CA ALA A 125 -5.87 6.15 6.84
C ALA A 125 -6.58 6.00 8.19
N LEU A 126 -6.23 6.84 9.17
CA LEU A 126 -6.85 6.85 10.49
C LEU A 126 -8.34 7.25 10.44
N ALA A 127 -8.70 8.17 9.53
CA ALA A 127 -10.10 8.58 9.34
C ALA A 127 -10.97 7.48 8.70
N LEU A 128 -10.36 6.58 7.93
CA LEU A 128 -11.05 5.45 7.31
C LEU A 128 -11.21 4.25 8.28
N GLY A 129 -10.43 4.20 9.32
CA GLY A 129 -10.37 3.11 10.30
C GLY A 129 -9.08 2.33 10.21
#